data_b697c50b94e19f3a7a3cb8c4f454dbdf
#
_entry.id   b697c50b94e19f3a7a3cb8c4f454dbdf
#
_cell.length_a   1.000
_cell.length_b   1.000
_cell.length_c   1.000
_cell.angle_alpha   90.00
_cell.angle_beta   90.00
_cell.angle_gamma   90.00
#
_symmetry.space_group_name_H-M   'P 1'
#
loop_
_entity.id
_entity.type
_entity.pdbx_description
1 polymer ?
#
loop_
_entity_poly.entity_id
_entity_poly.type
_entity_poly.pdbx_seq_one_letter_code
_entity_poly.pdbx_strand_id
1 'polypeptide(L)'
;SARWMTTGLGVYELYVNGKLIGEEILKPGFTHPYKTKRSFTYEVSNALSKQAGAENVFAVQVTPGWWADKIITYSGQQGMVGTKVAFRGVLELTYADGSKAYLGSNTSDWKAGIAGPVKHAAIFDGEEYDARELPGYDTLDKLSTPEKNTEFEGEILPSNGGEVYFREDLALSPQKAYLWK
;
A
#
# COMPACT_ATOMS: atom_id res chain seq x y z
N SER A 1 -22.80 -0.76 3.44
CA SER A 1 -21.61 -0.21 2.77
C SER A 1 -20.34 -0.58 3.53
N ALA A 2 -19.21 -0.56 2.83
CA ALA A 2 -17.90 -0.82 3.42
C ALA A 2 -16.89 0.24 2.94
N ARG A 3 -16.27 0.94 3.88
CA ARG A 3 -15.29 1.99 3.59
C ARG A 3 -13.96 1.65 4.25
N TRP A 4 -12.90 1.66 3.47
CA TRP A 4 -11.56 1.37 3.97
C TRP A 4 -10.73 2.65 4.03
N MET A 5 -10.42 3.09 5.23
CA MET A 5 -9.57 4.24 5.53
C MET A 5 -8.14 3.74 5.72
N THR A 6 -7.18 4.31 5.01
CA THR A 6 -5.81 3.78 4.94
C THR A 6 -4.74 4.87 4.97
N THR A 7 -3.58 4.54 5.52
CA THR A 7 -2.35 5.32 5.42
C THR A 7 -1.13 4.41 5.57
N GLY A 8 0.06 4.90 5.27
CA GLY A 8 1.29 4.11 5.39
C GLY A 8 2.54 4.93 5.64
N LEU A 9 3.55 4.25 6.12
CA LEU A 9 4.94 4.71 6.16
C LEU A 9 5.69 3.98 5.05
N GLY A 10 5.94 4.67 3.95
CA GLY A 10 6.36 4.13 2.67
C GLY A 10 5.32 4.45 1.59
N VAL A 11 5.49 3.88 0.41
CA VAL A 11 4.49 3.94 -0.68
C VAL A 11 3.73 2.62 -0.69
N TYR A 12 2.39 2.67 -0.86
CA TYR A 12 1.59 1.47 -0.75
C TYR A 12 0.51 1.35 -1.82
N GLU A 13 0.15 0.10 -2.12
CA GLU A 13 -1.01 -0.29 -2.92
C GLU A 13 -1.93 -1.21 -2.13
N LEU A 14 -3.21 -1.15 -2.45
CA LEU A 14 -4.29 -1.84 -1.72
C LEU A 14 -4.99 -2.84 -2.62
N TYR A 15 -5.28 -4.02 -2.08
CA TYR A 15 -6.01 -5.06 -2.79
C TYR A 15 -7.12 -5.62 -1.91
N VAL A 16 -8.28 -5.85 -2.50
CA VAL A 16 -9.38 -6.61 -1.89
C VAL A 16 -9.75 -7.75 -2.83
N ASN A 17 -9.65 -8.98 -2.36
CA ASN A 17 -9.89 -10.18 -3.15
C ASN A 17 -9.07 -10.20 -4.47
N GLY A 18 -7.80 -9.77 -4.41
CA GLY A 18 -6.89 -9.68 -5.55
C GLY A 18 -7.14 -8.50 -6.50
N LYS A 19 -8.17 -7.68 -6.26
CA LYS A 19 -8.47 -6.49 -7.06
C LYS A 19 -7.82 -5.26 -6.47
N LEU A 20 -7.10 -4.50 -7.30
CA LEU A 20 -6.50 -3.20 -6.93
C LEU A 20 -7.59 -2.21 -6.51
N ILE A 21 -7.36 -1.48 -5.44
CA ILE A 21 -8.25 -0.47 -4.86
C ILE A 21 -7.62 0.92 -4.96
N GLY A 22 -8.37 1.84 -5.56
CA GLY A 22 -7.90 3.20 -5.85
C GLY A 22 -7.08 3.27 -7.13
N GLU A 23 -7.10 4.42 -7.76
CA GLU A 23 -6.36 4.71 -9.00
C GLU A 23 -5.12 5.58 -8.73
N GLU A 24 -5.03 6.13 -7.52
CA GLU A 24 -3.92 6.97 -7.10
C GLU A 24 -2.66 6.13 -6.90
N ILE A 25 -1.56 6.62 -7.44
CA ILE A 25 -0.23 6.05 -7.24
C ILE A 25 0.57 6.87 -6.23
N LEU A 26 1.68 6.32 -5.73
CA LEU A 26 2.58 6.97 -4.77
C LEU A 26 1.92 7.37 -3.45
N LYS A 27 0.84 6.67 -3.03
CA LYS A 27 0.18 6.87 -1.74
C LYS A 27 1.12 6.57 -0.55
N PRO A 28 1.07 7.32 0.53
CA PRO A 28 0.22 8.44 0.87
C PRO A 28 0.74 9.80 0.38
N GLY A 29 1.72 9.85 -0.51
CA GLY A 29 2.38 11.06 -0.96
C GLY A 29 3.44 11.56 0.02
N PHE A 30 4.08 12.67 -0.32
CA PHE A 30 5.12 13.28 0.51
C PHE A 30 4.51 14.39 1.38
N THR A 31 4.70 14.28 2.68
CA THR A 31 4.31 15.28 3.70
C THR A 31 5.48 15.52 4.64
N HIS A 32 5.34 16.42 5.60
CA HIS A 32 6.37 16.56 6.63
C HIS A 32 6.53 15.24 7.40
N PRO A 33 7.70 14.57 7.30
CA PRO A 33 7.81 13.16 7.62
C PRO A 33 7.45 12.80 9.07
N TYR A 34 7.72 13.69 10.02
CA TYR A 34 7.48 13.44 11.45
C TYR A 34 6.20 14.08 11.98
N LYS A 35 5.53 14.95 11.20
CA LYS A 35 4.35 15.68 11.68
C LYS A 35 3.04 15.15 11.14
N THR A 36 2.98 14.83 9.84
CA THR A 36 1.71 14.50 9.20
C THR A 36 1.85 13.37 8.20
N LYS A 37 0.81 12.53 8.11
CA LYS A 37 0.57 11.58 7.02
C LYS A 37 -0.82 11.79 6.47
N ARG A 38 -0.99 11.58 5.17
CA ARG A 38 -2.32 11.62 4.54
C ARG A 38 -3.00 10.26 4.68
N SER A 39 -4.29 10.26 4.92
CA SER A 39 -5.14 9.08 4.84
C SER A 39 -6.08 9.18 3.64
N PHE A 40 -6.36 8.02 3.07
CA PHE A 40 -7.27 7.85 1.94
C PHE A 40 -8.45 6.99 2.37
N THR A 41 -9.61 7.23 1.81
CA THR A 41 -10.82 6.46 2.11
C THR A 41 -11.43 5.95 0.82
N TYR A 42 -11.60 4.64 0.74
CA TYR A 42 -12.14 3.93 -0.43
C TYR A 42 -13.46 3.25 -0.11
N GLU A 43 -14.44 3.40 -0.99
CA GLU A 43 -15.64 2.59 -0.97
C GLU A 43 -15.32 1.21 -1.56
N VAL A 44 -15.36 0.17 -0.73
CA VAL A 44 -14.93 -1.17 -1.12
C VAL A 44 -16.07 -2.20 -1.15
N SER A 45 -17.32 -1.78 -0.95
CA SER A 45 -18.50 -2.67 -0.92
C SER A 45 -18.62 -3.57 -2.15
N ASN A 46 -18.22 -3.06 -3.33
CA ASN A 46 -18.30 -3.80 -4.59
C ASN A 46 -17.12 -4.77 -4.81
N ALA A 47 -16.06 -4.64 -4.02
CA ALA A 47 -14.93 -5.57 -4.04
C ALA A 47 -15.09 -6.73 -3.06
N LEU A 48 -16.06 -6.63 -2.14
CA LEU A 48 -16.35 -7.67 -1.16
C LEU A 48 -17.28 -8.74 -1.74
N SER A 49 -16.98 -10.00 -1.44
CA SER A 49 -17.96 -11.10 -1.58
C SER A 49 -19.05 -10.92 -0.52
N LYS A 50 -20.29 -10.93 -0.97
CA LYS A 50 -21.50 -10.83 -0.11
C LYS A 50 -22.12 -12.19 0.18
N GLN A 51 -21.51 -13.26 -0.32
CA GLN A 51 -22.00 -14.61 -0.08
C GLN A 51 -21.78 -14.98 1.40
N ALA A 52 -22.78 -15.55 2.04
CA ALA A 52 -22.68 -16.00 3.43
C ALA A 52 -21.56 -17.03 3.59
N GLY A 53 -20.69 -16.82 4.56
CA GLY A 53 -19.53 -17.68 4.84
C GLY A 53 -18.32 -17.47 3.91
N ALA A 54 -18.41 -16.56 2.92
CA ALA A 54 -17.25 -16.24 2.10
C ALA A 54 -16.23 -15.42 2.89
N GLU A 55 -14.96 -15.78 2.73
CA GLU A 55 -13.85 -14.97 3.22
C GLU A 55 -13.57 -13.81 2.26
N ASN A 56 -13.14 -12.68 2.83
CA ASN A 56 -12.66 -11.53 2.06
C ASN A 56 -11.20 -11.24 2.47
N VAL A 57 -10.32 -11.23 1.50
CA VAL A 57 -8.88 -11.02 1.69
C VAL A 57 -8.53 -9.56 1.43
N PHE A 58 -7.97 -8.90 2.42
CA PHE A 58 -7.40 -7.57 2.32
C PHE A 58 -5.88 -7.70 2.28
N ALA A 59 -5.26 -7.20 1.23
CA ALA A 59 -3.82 -7.25 1.06
C ALA A 59 -3.26 -5.86 0.79
N VAL A 60 -2.05 -5.61 1.26
CA VAL A 60 -1.36 -4.34 1.09
C VAL A 60 0.09 -4.63 0.72
N GLN A 61 0.54 -4.05 -0.38
CA GLN A 61 1.94 -4.01 -0.73
C GLN A 61 2.51 -2.67 -0.28
N VAL A 62 3.60 -2.69 0.47
CA VAL A 62 4.25 -1.47 0.98
C VAL A 62 5.71 -1.50 0.59
N THR A 63 6.21 -0.41 0.04
CA THR A 63 7.61 -0.23 -0.34
C THR A 63 8.24 0.94 0.42
N PRO A 64 9.57 1.03 0.54
CA PRO A 64 10.25 2.07 1.30
C PRO A 64 9.83 3.50 0.93
N GLY A 65 9.72 3.83 -0.36
CA GLY A 65 9.32 5.14 -0.84
C GLY A 65 10.15 6.28 -0.22
N TRP A 66 9.49 7.38 0.16
CA TRP A 66 10.14 8.51 0.83
C TRP A 66 10.38 8.29 2.33
N TRP A 67 9.81 7.24 2.91
CA TRP A 67 9.91 7.02 4.35
C TRP A 67 11.22 6.30 4.73
N ALA A 68 11.46 5.15 4.14
CA ALA A 68 12.56 4.27 4.56
C ALA A 68 13.66 4.14 3.50
N ASP A 69 13.56 4.86 2.38
CA ASP A 69 14.60 4.92 1.37
C ASP A 69 15.26 6.30 1.28
N LYS A 70 16.00 6.55 0.22
CA LYS A 70 16.67 7.83 -0.05
C LYS A 70 15.65 8.94 -0.29
N ILE A 71 15.87 10.10 0.32
CA ILE A 71 15.12 11.32 0.03
C ILE A 71 15.84 12.17 -1.02
N ILE A 72 17.17 12.05 -1.09
CA ILE A 72 18.04 12.80 -2.00
C ILE A 72 18.99 11.84 -2.69
N THR A 73 19.16 12.01 -4.00
CA THR A 73 19.98 11.14 -4.84
C THR A 73 21.46 11.16 -4.51
N TYR A 74 21.98 12.27 -3.95
CA TYR A 74 23.40 12.46 -3.73
C TYR A 74 23.95 11.90 -2.42
N SER A 75 23.11 11.68 -1.42
CA SER A 75 23.58 11.24 -0.11
C SER A 75 23.93 9.75 -0.05
N GLY A 76 23.36 8.93 -0.94
CA GLY A 76 23.48 7.48 -0.87
C GLY A 76 22.89 6.86 0.41
N GLN A 77 22.39 7.67 1.32
CA GLN A 77 21.94 7.27 2.64
C GLN A 77 20.44 6.90 2.62
N GLN A 78 20.15 5.68 2.98
CA GLN A 78 18.78 5.18 3.20
C GLN A 78 18.35 5.45 4.64
N GLY A 79 17.03 5.42 4.87
CA GLY A 79 16.48 5.50 6.23
C GLY A 79 16.70 6.85 6.92
N MET A 80 16.78 7.94 6.17
CA MET A 80 16.98 9.28 6.76
C MET A 80 15.79 9.74 7.60
N VAL A 81 14.60 9.23 7.32
CA VAL A 81 13.37 9.56 8.05
C VAL A 81 12.98 8.43 8.96
N GLY A 82 12.73 7.26 8.40
CA GLY A 82 12.37 6.05 9.12
C GLY A 82 13.11 4.84 8.58
N THR A 83 13.06 3.74 9.29
CA THR A 83 13.81 2.54 8.94
C THR A 83 12.92 1.36 8.56
N LYS A 84 11.66 1.37 9.01
CA LYS A 84 10.70 0.29 8.79
C LYS A 84 9.45 0.83 8.12
N VAL A 85 9.04 0.21 7.03
CA VAL A 85 7.73 0.46 6.42
C VAL A 85 6.61 0.02 7.36
N ALA A 86 5.45 0.66 7.24
CA ALA A 86 4.27 0.28 8.00
C ALA A 86 2.99 0.62 7.27
N PHE A 87 1.92 -0.05 7.63
CA PHE A 87 0.57 0.21 7.14
C PHE A 87 -0.40 0.35 8.32
N ARG A 88 -1.34 1.26 8.15
CA ARG A 88 -2.49 1.39 9.05
C ARG A 88 -3.76 1.52 8.23
N GLY A 89 -4.74 0.68 8.55
CA GLY A 89 -6.06 0.73 7.92
C GLY A 89 -7.17 0.47 8.91
N VAL A 90 -8.35 1.04 8.64
CA VAL A 90 -9.59 0.78 9.36
C VAL A 90 -10.69 0.56 8.35
N LEU A 91 -11.30 -0.62 8.37
CA LEU A 91 -12.49 -0.93 7.60
C LEU A 91 -13.73 -0.59 8.44
N GLU A 92 -14.54 0.34 7.96
CA GLU A 92 -15.87 0.63 8.49
C GLU A 92 -16.91 -0.17 7.70
N LEU A 93 -17.69 -0.98 8.39
CA LEU A 93 -18.84 -1.69 7.83
C LEU A 93 -20.10 -1.01 8.36
N THR A 94 -21.03 -0.66 7.46
CA THR A 94 -22.36 -0.16 7.82
C THR A 94 -23.40 -1.19 7.35
N TYR A 95 -24.11 -1.77 8.29
CA TYR A 95 -25.13 -2.79 8.06
C TYR A 95 -26.46 -2.18 7.60
N ALA A 96 -27.40 -3.04 7.17
CA ALA A 96 -28.70 -2.59 6.69
C ALA A 96 -29.58 -1.94 7.76
N ASP A 97 -29.39 -2.30 9.03
CA ASP A 97 -30.04 -1.71 10.19
C ASP A 97 -29.40 -0.39 10.66
N GLY A 98 -28.37 0.09 9.97
CA GLY A 98 -27.63 1.30 10.31
C GLY A 98 -26.53 1.10 11.35
N SER A 99 -26.40 -0.08 11.94
CA SER A 99 -25.31 -0.40 12.87
C SER A 99 -23.95 -0.40 12.14
N LYS A 100 -22.88 -0.16 12.90
CA LYS A 100 -21.52 -0.10 12.36
C LYS A 100 -20.58 -1.05 13.08
N ALA A 101 -19.64 -1.62 12.33
CA ALA A 101 -18.49 -2.33 12.86
C ALA A 101 -17.20 -1.74 12.28
N TYR A 102 -16.12 -1.83 13.06
CA TYR A 102 -14.80 -1.34 12.67
C TYR A 102 -13.78 -2.45 12.85
N LEU A 103 -13.02 -2.73 11.76
CA LEU A 103 -11.93 -3.70 11.76
C LEU A 103 -10.64 -2.95 11.48
N GLY A 104 -9.74 -2.90 12.46
CA GLY A 104 -8.45 -2.23 12.33
C GLY A 104 -7.33 -3.17 11.87
N SER A 105 -6.31 -2.60 11.26
CA SER A 105 -5.06 -3.33 11.00
C SER A 105 -4.28 -3.47 12.32
N ASN A 106 -4.60 -4.49 13.08
CA ASN A 106 -3.86 -4.84 14.29
C ASN A 106 -2.85 -5.96 14.00
N THR A 107 -1.89 -6.15 14.89
CA THR A 107 -0.83 -7.14 14.70
C THR A 107 -1.28 -8.58 14.94
N SER A 108 -2.47 -8.82 15.51
CA SER A 108 -2.98 -10.18 15.76
C SER A 108 -3.63 -10.80 14.53
N ASP A 109 -4.29 -9.99 13.71
CA ASP A 109 -5.14 -10.47 12.61
C ASP A 109 -4.45 -10.37 11.24
N TRP A 110 -3.36 -9.61 11.19
CA TRP A 110 -2.60 -9.42 9.97
C TRP A 110 -1.36 -10.29 9.93
N LYS A 111 -0.94 -10.62 8.72
CA LYS A 111 0.34 -11.27 8.43
C LYS A 111 1.15 -10.36 7.53
N ALA A 112 2.47 -10.37 7.71
CA ALA A 112 3.40 -9.58 6.92
C ALA A 112 4.66 -10.38 6.58
N GLY A 113 5.30 -10.03 5.48
CA GLY A 113 6.55 -10.62 5.03
C GLY A 113 7.10 -9.90 3.81
N ILE A 114 8.23 -10.34 3.35
CA ILE A 114 8.93 -9.82 2.15
C ILE A 114 8.78 -10.77 0.95
N ALA A 115 7.73 -11.58 0.93
CA ALA A 115 7.40 -12.46 -0.18
C ALA A 115 6.73 -11.68 -1.31
N GLY A 116 6.95 -12.11 -2.55
CA GLY A 116 6.32 -11.54 -3.73
C GLY A 116 7.31 -11.09 -4.80
N PRO A 117 6.80 -10.65 -5.96
CA PRO A 117 7.63 -10.35 -7.11
C PRO A 117 8.44 -9.04 -6.97
N VAL A 118 7.96 -8.05 -6.24
CA VAL A 118 8.70 -6.79 -6.03
C VAL A 118 9.76 -7.01 -4.96
N LYS A 119 11.02 -6.99 -5.34
CA LYS A 119 12.18 -7.19 -4.45
C LYS A 119 12.69 -5.89 -3.88
N HIS A 120 12.60 -4.83 -4.65
CA HIS A 120 12.94 -3.48 -4.26
C HIS A 120 12.07 -2.49 -5.05
N ALA A 121 11.66 -1.42 -4.41
CA ALA A 121 11.04 -0.29 -5.10
C ALA A 121 11.31 1.01 -4.34
N ALA A 122 11.94 1.95 -5.02
CA ALA A 122 12.34 3.24 -4.47
C ALA A 122 12.07 4.36 -5.46
N ILE A 123 11.85 5.55 -4.93
CA ILE A 123 11.55 6.73 -5.77
C ILE A 123 12.73 7.07 -6.70
N PHE A 124 13.96 6.89 -6.24
CA PHE A 124 15.16 7.28 -7.00
C PHE A 124 15.87 6.10 -7.68
N ASP A 125 15.77 4.91 -7.13
CA ASP A 125 16.51 3.74 -7.63
C ASP A 125 15.65 2.87 -8.56
N GLY A 126 14.34 3.13 -8.64
CA GLY A 126 13.42 2.36 -9.48
C GLY A 126 12.96 1.07 -8.81
N GLU A 127 12.62 0.07 -9.61
CA GLU A 127 12.03 -1.18 -9.17
C GLU A 127 12.86 -2.38 -9.64
N GLU A 128 13.04 -3.36 -8.75
CA GLU A 128 13.51 -4.70 -9.04
C GLU A 128 12.33 -5.68 -8.93
N TYR A 129 11.99 -6.33 -10.03
CA TYR A 129 10.83 -7.21 -10.15
C TYR A 129 11.22 -8.60 -10.64
N ASP A 130 10.88 -9.64 -9.88
CA ASP A 130 11.04 -11.04 -10.27
C ASP A 130 9.69 -11.65 -10.69
N ALA A 131 9.44 -11.68 -12.00
CA ALA A 131 8.19 -12.20 -12.56
C ALA A 131 7.97 -13.73 -12.36
N ARG A 132 8.94 -14.43 -11.80
CA ARG A 132 8.81 -15.87 -11.46
C ARG A 132 8.10 -16.08 -10.12
N GLU A 133 7.99 -15.05 -9.29
CA GLU A 133 7.35 -15.13 -8.00
C GLU A 133 5.89 -14.68 -8.06
N LEU A 134 5.07 -15.32 -7.24
CA LEU A 134 3.67 -14.94 -7.04
C LEU A 134 3.56 -13.76 -6.06
N PRO A 135 2.47 -12.99 -6.11
CA PRO A 135 2.16 -12.00 -5.09
C PRO A 135 2.19 -12.59 -3.68
N GLY A 136 2.68 -11.81 -2.72
CA GLY A 136 2.91 -12.28 -1.35
C GLY A 136 1.64 -12.79 -0.63
N TYR A 137 0.46 -12.29 -0.99
CA TYR A 137 -0.82 -12.76 -0.43
C TYR A 137 -1.23 -14.16 -0.92
N ASP A 138 -0.62 -14.68 -1.99
CA ASP A 138 -0.79 -16.06 -2.44
C ASP A 138 0.17 -17.05 -1.76
N THR A 139 1.05 -16.55 -0.89
CA THR A 139 2.09 -17.32 -0.19
C THR A 139 2.04 -17.08 1.32
N LEU A 140 0.86 -17.29 1.92
CA LEU A 140 0.59 -17.01 3.34
C LEU A 140 1.50 -17.77 4.32
N ASP A 141 2.02 -18.91 3.93
CA ASP A 141 3.00 -19.71 4.68
C ASP A 141 4.35 -19.00 4.88
N LYS A 142 4.67 -18.02 4.03
CA LYS A 142 5.88 -17.19 4.12
C LYS A 142 5.68 -15.91 4.95
N LEU A 143 4.47 -15.69 5.46
CA LEU A 143 4.13 -14.51 6.22
C LEU A 143 4.15 -14.78 7.73
N SER A 144 4.52 -13.79 8.50
CA SER A 144 4.58 -13.83 9.97
C SER A 144 3.71 -12.75 10.60
N THR A 145 3.55 -12.78 11.90
CA THR A 145 2.89 -11.71 12.65
C THR A 145 3.73 -10.43 12.55
N PRO A 146 3.15 -9.30 12.09
CA PRO A 146 3.89 -8.05 11.96
C PRO A 146 4.21 -7.44 13.33
N GLU A 147 5.28 -6.66 13.38
CA GLU A 147 5.59 -5.82 14.53
C GLU A 147 4.82 -4.49 14.47
N LYS A 148 4.52 -3.92 15.63
CA LYS A 148 4.00 -2.57 15.72
C LYS A 148 5.10 -1.57 15.38
N ASN A 149 4.87 -0.69 14.42
CA ASN A 149 5.77 0.43 14.15
C ASN A 149 5.50 1.57 15.15
N THR A 150 6.58 2.12 15.70
CA THR A 150 6.56 3.22 16.69
C THR A 150 7.39 4.44 16.23
N GLU A 151 7.83 4.44 14.97
CA GLU A 151 8.69 5.52 14.44
C GLU A 151 7.91 6.79 14.08
N PHE A 152 6.59 6.74 14.03
CA PHE A 152 5.74 7.88 13.69
C PHE A 152 4.73 8.18 14.79
N GLU A 153 4.81 9.39 15.34
CA GLU A 153 3.94 9.92 16.41
C GLU A 153 3.12 11.14 15.96
N GLY A 154 3.20 11.50 14.68
CA GLY A 154 2.49 12.66 14.13
C GLY A 154 1.01 12.40 13.87
N GLU A 155 0.36 13.37 13.24
CA GLU A 155 -1.06 13.34 12.93
C GLU A 155 -1.33 12.63 11.59
N ILE A 156 -2.45 11.90 11.53
CA ILE A 156 -2.98 11.35 10.30
C ILE A 156 -4.17 12.21 9.88
N LEU A 157 -4.06 12.88 8.74
CA LEU A 157 -5.05 13.81 8.21
C LEU A 157 -5.64 13.25 6.91
N PRO A 158 -6.92 13.51 6.63
CA PRO A 158 -7.51 13.16 5.34
C PRO A 158 -6.72 13.78 4.20
N SER A 159 -6.61 13.07 3.06
CA SER A 159 -6.07 13.66 1.84
C SER A 159 -6.92 14.84 1.42
N ASN A 160 -6.27 15.92 1.05
CA ASN A 160 -6.91 17.18 0.63
C ASN A 160 -6.73 17.46 -0.85
N GLY A 161 -6.44 16.44 -1.63
CA GLY A 161 -6.17 16.53 -3.07
C GLY A 161 -4.68 16.58 -3.40
N GLY A 162 -4.38 16.70 -4.70
CA GLY A 162 -3.01 16.64 -5.22
C GLY A 162 -2.48 15.22 -5.32
N GLU A 163 -3.37 14.25 -5.53
CA GLU A 163 -3.04 12.86 -5.81
C GLU A 163 -2.37 12.73 -7.18
N VAL A 164 -1.58 11.68 -7.33
CA VAL A 164 -0.86 11.34 -8.56
C VAL A 164 -1.58 10.19 -9.25
N TYR A 165 -1.74 10.29 -10.55
CA TYR A 165 -2.40 9.28 -11.40
C TYR A 165 -1.55 8.94 -12.61
N PHE A 166 -1.72 7.73 -13.14
CA PHE A 166 -1.19 7.38 -14.45
C PHE A 166 -1.93 8.15 -15.55
N ARG A 167 -1.18 8.62 -16.53
CA ARG A 167 -1.70 9.25 -17.75
C ARG A 167 -1.78 8.17 -18.85
N GLU A 168 -2.81 7.34 -18.78
CA GLU A 168 -3.05 6.27 -19.76
C GLU A 168 -3.26 6.82 -21.19
N ASP A 169 -3.78 8.04 -21.30
CA ASP A 169 -3.93 8.75 -22.56
C ASP A 169 -2.58 9.07 -23.25
N LEU A 170 -1.47 9.00 -22.51
CA LEU A 170 -0.12 9.17 -23.03
C LEU A 170 0.62 7.84 -23.23
N ALA A 171 -0.04 6.71 -23.03
CA ALA A 171 0.57 5.39 -23.23
C ALA A 171 0.88 5.17 -24.72
N LEU A 172 2.12 4.77 -25.01
CA LEU A 172 2.59 4.52 -26.38
C LEU A 172 2.91 3.03 -26.53
N SER A 173 2.53 2.48 -27.68
CA SER A 173 3.00 1.15 -28.09
C SER A 173 4.37 1.26 -28.77
N PRO A 174 5.33 0.36 -28.46
CA PRO A 174 6.62 0.38 -29.13
C PRO A 174 6.43 0.08 -30.62
N GLN A 175 7.03 0.91 -31.46
CA GLN A 175 7.00 0.69 -32.93
C GLN A 175 8.00 -0.37 -33.37
N LYS A 176 9.07 -0.57 -32.62
CA LYS A 176 10.12 -1.55 -32.92
C LYS A 176 10.85 -1.95 -31.65
N ALA A 177 11.13 -3.25 -31.51
CA ALA A 177 11.98 -3.78 -30.46
C ALA A 177 13.11 -4.62 -31.11
N TYR A 178 14.31 -4.53 -30.55
CA TYR A 178 15.46 -5.34 -30.94
C TYR A 178 16.38 -5.64 -29.77
N LEU A 179 17.03 -6.79 -29.84
CA LEU A 179 18.06 -7.14 -28.88
C LEU A 179 19.37 -6.45 -29.28
N TRP A 180 19.91 -5.71 -28.36
CA TRP A 180 21.28 -5.21 -28.47
C TRP A 180 22.25 -6.30 -28.01
N LYS A 181 23.20 -6.68 -28.86
CA LYS A 181 24.26 -7.65 -28.54
C LYS A 181 25.55 -6.93 -28.19
#